data_f6998d8d107f3e966da9abf18fb10841
#
_entry.id   f6998d8d107f3e966da9abf18fb10841
#
_cell.length_a   1.000
_cell.length_b   1.000
_cell.length_c   1.000
_cell.angle_alpha   90.00
_cell.angle_beta   90.00
_cell.angle_gamma   90.00
#
_symmetry.space_group_name_H-M   'P 1'
#
loop_
_entity.id
_entity.type
_entity.pdbx_description
1 polymer ?
#
loop_
_entity_poly.entity_id
_entity_poly.type
_entity_poly.pdbx_seq_one_letter_code
_entity_poly.pdbx_strand_id
1 'polypeptide(L)'
;MSIKQTFSIVFLGIFVLLIFNTFFSVHETRQAIVLQFGRPVGAPITEPGLKIKMPFIQQVQYLDKRILALDSPAEEVIAADQKRLVVDSFTRWRIADPLQFYISVRDERIARSRLQAIVSSSLRSILGAEEFVTVVRDNRDDLMKKITERANEQSLNLGINIVDVKIKRADLPDANSQAIYRRMQTERQQDCLLYTSDAADE
;
A
#
# COMPACT_ATOMS: atom_id res chain seq x y z
N MET A 1 -45.09 26.27 35.69
CA MET A 1 -45.07 25.69 34.34
C MET A 1 -46.01 24.50 34.33
N SER A 2 -46.97 24.44 33.43
CA SER A 2 -47.90 23.30 33.40
C SER A 2 -47.15 22.05 32.86
N ILE A 3 -47.44 20.88 33.41
CA ILE A 3 -46.84 19.59 32.99
C ILE A 3 -46.90 19.41 31.48
N LYS A 4 -47.95 19.91 30.82
CA LYS A 4 -48.09 19.89 29.36
C LYS A 4 -47.03 20.73 28.64
N GLN A 5 -46.64 21.88 29.18
CA GLN A 5 -45.60 22.73 28.58
C GLN A 5 -44.21 22.09 28.72
N THR A 6 -43.93 21.48 29.87
CA THR A 6 -42.66 20.76 30.09
C THR A 6 -42.52 19.56 29.14
N PHE A 7 -43.62 18.80 28.95
CA PHE A 7 -43.63 17.67 28.02
C PHE A 7 -43.43 18.12 26.56
N SER A 8 -44.04 19.24 26.15
CA SER A 8 -43.88 19.80 24.80
C SER A 8 -42.45 20.28 24.56
N ILE A 9 -41.80 20.89 25.54
CA ILE A 9 -40.39 21.33 25.43
C ILE A 9 -39.44 20.13 25.30
N VAL A 10 -39.66 19.09 26.10
CA VAL A 10 -38.84 17.86 26.03
C VAL A 10 -39.02 17.16 24.69
N PHE A 11 -40.27 17.06 24.20
CA PHE A 11 -40.54 16.45 22.88
C PHE A 11 -39.89 17.24 21.74
N LEU A 12 -39.97 18.58 21.80
CA LEU A 12 -39.32 19.45 20.81
C LEU A 12 -37.78 19.28 20.85
N GLY A 13 -37.21 19.18 22.05
CA GLY A 13 -35.77 18.94 22.22
C GLY A 13 -35.31 17.61 21.61
N ILE A 14 -36.06 16.53 21.85
CA ILE A 14 -35.80 15.21 21.26
C ILE A 14 -35.94 15.27 19.74
N PHE A 15 -36.95 15.96 19.22
CA PHE A 15 -37.13 16.09 17.77
C PHE A 15 -36.01 16.84 17.09
N VAL A 16 -35.54 17.93 17.68
CA VAL A 16 -34.38 18.68 17.19
C VAL A 16 -33.11 17.80 17.21
N LEU A 17 -32.90 17.03 18.26
CA LEU A 17 -31.75 16.12 18.41
C LEU A 17 -31.77 15.00 17.37
N LEU A 18 -32.96 14.48 17.02
CA LEU A 18 -33.18 13.51 15.95
C LEU A 18 -32.80 14.09 14.58
N ILE A 19 -33.22 15.32 14.29
CA ILE A 19 -32.90 15.99 13.03
C ILE A 19 -31.38 16.14 12.88
N PHE A 20 -30.70 16.63 13.91
CA PHE A 20 -29.24 16.80 13.86
C PHE A 20 -28.48 15.48 13.68
N ASN A 21 -28.99 14.39 14.24
CA ASN A 21 -28.35 13.07 14.13
C ASN A 21 -28.68 12.34 12.81
N THR A 22 -29.63 12.85 12.03
CA THR A 22 -30.05 12.28 10.75
C THR A 22 -29.13 12.70 9.61
N PHE A 23 -28.56 13.90 9.69
CA PHE A 23 -27.70 14.43 8.65
C PHE A 23 -26.23 14.11 8.91
N PHE A 24 -25.51 13.75 7.85
CA PHE A 24 -24.06 13.61 7.88
C PHE A 24 -23.43 14.19 6.60
N SER A 25 -22.21 14.66 6.71
CA SER A 25 -21.47 15.26 5.60
C SER A 25 -20.37 14.32 5.14
N VAL A 26 -20.26 14.13 3.83
CA VAL A 26 -19.17 13.40 3.20
C VAL A 26 -18.25 14.43 2.54
N HIS A 27 -17.00 14.44 2.98
CA HIS A 27 -15.96 15.31 2.41
C HIS A 27 -15.42 14.71 1.11
N GLU A 28 -14.90 15.53 0.21
CA GLU A 28 -14.38 15.10 -1.10
C GLU A 28 -13.20 14.10 -0.98
N THR A 29 -12.42 14.19 0.08
CA THR A 29 -11.29 13.30 0.36
C THR A 29 -11.70 11.95 0.95
N ARG A 30 -12.98 11.79 1.31
CA ARG A 30 -13.52 10.59 1.95
C ARG A 30 -14.67 10.01 1.16
N GLN A 31 -14.86 8.74 1.32
CA GLN A 31 -16.02 7.99 0.88
C GLN A 31 -16.68 7.36 2.09
N ALA A 32 -17.97 7.11 2.03
CA ALA A 32 -18.71 6.63 3.17
C ALA A 32 -19.54 5.38 2.82
N ILE A 33 -19.61 4.45 3.77
CA ILE A 33 -20.50 3.30 3.71
C ILE A 33 -21.48 3.42 4.88
N VAL A 34 -22.76 3.23 4.61
CA VAL A 34 -23.79 3.17 5.63
C VAL A 34 -23.91 1.73 6.12
N LEU A 35 -23.71 1.55 7.40
CA LEU A 35 -23.82 0.26 8.07
C LEU A 35 -25.09 0.21 8.90
N GLN A 36 -25.83 -0.88 8.81
CA GLN A 36 -26.97 -1.19 9.66
C GLN A 36 -26.67 -2.48 10.42
N PHE A 37 -26.63 -2.40 11.74
CA PHE A 37 -26.23 -3.54 12.60
C PHE A 37 -24.92 -4.21 12.15
N GLY A 38 -23.93 -3.41 11.71
CA GLY A 38 -22.62 -3.90 11.24
C GLY A 38 -22.59 -4.46 9.82
N ARG A 39 -23.72 -4.48 9.10
CA ARG A 39 -23.81 -4.90 7.70
C ARG A 39 -23.91 -3.67 6.79
N PRO A 40 -23.19 -3.63 5.66
CA PRO A 40 -23.32 -2.56 4.71
C PRO A 40 -24.70 -2.59 4.05
N VAL A 41 -25.37 -1.43 4.00
CA VAL A 41 -26.70 -1.25 3.38
C VAL A 41 -26.64 -0.12 2.37
N GLY A 42 -27.12 -0.40 1.16
CA GLY A 42 -27.12 0.55 0.05
C GLY A 42 -25.78 0.61 -0.70
N ALA A 43 -25.73 1.51 -1.68
CA ALA A 43 -24.52 1.76 -2.46
C ALA A 43 -23.52 2.60 -1.66
N PRO A 44 -22.21 2.41 -1.87
CA PRO A 44 -21.20 3.27 -1.26
C PRO A 44 -21.36 4.72 -1.74
N ILE A 45 -21.21 5.66 -0.83
CA ILE A 45 -21.37 7.09 -1.09
C ILE A 45 -19.98 7.66 -1.42
N THR A 46 -19.72 7.89 -2.69
CA THR A 46 -18.44 8.42 -3.20
C THR A 46 -18.51 9.91 -3.52
N GLU A 47 -19.74 10.46 -3.62
CA GLU A 47 -20.00 11.87 -3.92
C GLU A 47 -19.98 12.68 -2.61
N PRO A 48 -19.27 13.83 -2.60
CA PRO A 48 -19.28 14.74 -1.48
C PRO A 48 -20.63 15.41 -1.31
N GLY A 49 -20.95 15.82 -0.11
CA GLY A 49 -22.18 16.56 0.20
C GLY A 49 -22.88 16.08 1.45
N LEU A 50 -24.05 16.69 1.68
CA LEU A 50 -24.92 16.35 2.80
C LEU A 50 -25.77 15.13 2.42
N LYS A 51 -25.77 14.12 3.26
CA LYS A 51 -26.52 12.87 3.07
C LYS A 51 -27.35 12.60 4.31
N ILE A 52 -28.35 11.74 4.18
CA ILE A 52 -29.32 11.40 5.23
C ILE A 52 -29.10 9.94 5.64
N LYS A 53 -29.12 9.70 6.94
CA LYS A 53 -29.10 8.34 7.52
C LYS A 53 -30.23 8.18 8.54
N MET A 54 -30.64 6.95 8.82
CA MET A 54 -31.56 6.67 9.94
C MET A 54 -30.79 6.81 11.26
N PRO A 55 -31.25 7.75 12.14
CA PRO A 55 -30.62 7.93 13.45
C PRO A 55 -30.73 6.64 14.28
N PHE A 56 -29.75 6.39 15.16
CA PHE A 56 -29.62 5.25 16.07
C PHE A 56 -29.43 3.86 15.43
N ILE A 57 -29.95 3.61 14.23
CA ILE A 57 -29.91 2.31 13.56
C ILE A 57 -28.72 2.21 12.60
N GLN A 58 -28.44 3.32 11.90
CA GLN A 58 -27.40 3.37 10.89
C GLN A 58 -26.16 4.11 11.39
N GLN A 59 -25.02 3.49 11.16
CA GLN A 59 -23.70 4.05 11.41
C GLN A 59 -23.01 4.33 10.07
N VAL A 60 -22.24 5.42 10.01
CA VAL A 60 -21.46 5.78 8.81
C VAL A 60 -20.02 5.44 9.07
N GLN A 61 -19.46 4.59 8.22
CA GLN A 61 -18.03 4.30 8.20
C GLN A 61 -17.38 5.11 7.08
N TYR A 62 -16.44 5.97 7.47
CA TYR A 62 -15.67 6.77 6.52
C TYR A 62 -14.40 6.00 6.12
N LEU A 63 -14.12 6.01 4.82
CA LEU A 63 -12.91 5.47 4.22
C LEU A 63 -12.18 6.58 3.45
N ASP A 64 -10.87 6.53 3.39
CA ASP A 64 -10.08 7.49 2.63
C ASP A 64 -10.21 7.21 1.12
N LYS A 65 -10.47 8.27 0.32
CA LYS A 65 -10.58 8.20 -1.14
C LYS A 65 -9.26 8.54 -1.83
N ARG A 66 -8.33 9.14 -1.10
CA ARG A 66 -7.02 9.58 -1.62
C ARG A 66 -6.11 8.38 -1.91
N ILE A 67 -5.06 8.66 -2.64
CA ILE A 67 -3.96 7.71 -2.82
C ILE A 67 -3.17 7.65 -1.51
N LEU A 68 -3.08 6.46 -0.95
CA LEU A 68 -2.34 6.15 0.26
C LEU A 68 -0.99 5.54 -0.10
N ALA A 69 0.00 5.78 0.74
CA ALA A 69 1.32 5.18 0.61
C ALA A 69 1.49 4.04 1.61
N LEU A 70 2.09 2.95 1.14
CA LEU A 70 2.56 1.85 1.95
C LEU A 70 4.07 1.74 1.76
N ASP A 71 4.80 1.98 2.82
CA ASP A 71 6.26 1.79 2.88
C ASP A 71 6.53 0.36 3.36
N SER A 72 7.16 -0.45 2.51
CA SER A 72 7.51 -1.83 2.83
C SER A 72 8.92 -1.86 3.42
N PRO A 73 9.17 -2.62 4.50
CA PRO A 73 10.53 -2.78 4.99
C PRO A 73 11.40 -3.45 3.93
N ALA A 74 12.71 -3.19 4.00
CA ALA A 74 13.67 -3.83 3.12
C ALA A 74 13.63 -5.37 3.30
N GLU A 75 13.47 -6.08 2.20
CA GLU A 75 13.40 -7.55 2.15
C GLU A 75 14.54 -8.13 1.33
N GLU A 76 15.04 -9.29 1.76
CA GLU A 76 15.99 -10.06 0.96
C GLU A 76 15.26 -10.89 -0.10
N VAL A 77 15.69 -10.74 -1.35
CA VAL A 77 15.19 -11.49 -2.50
C VAL A 77 16.39 -12.16 -3.18
N ILE A 78 16.23 -13.40 -3.64
CA ILE A 78 17.23 -14.13 -4.39
C ILE A 78 16.88 -14.00 -5.88
N ALA A 79 17.79 -13.42 -6.67
CA ALA A 79 17.67 -13.30 -8.11
C ALA A 79 17.92 -14.65 -8.83
N ALA A 80 17.60 -14.73 -10.11
CA ALA A 80 17.76 -15.96 -10.91
C ALA A 80 19.22 -16.45 -10.95
N ASP A 81 20.19 -15.53 -10.89
CA ASP A 81 21.63 -15.81 -10.81
C ASP A 81 22.14 -16.13 -9.39
N GLN A 82 21.23 -16.48 -8.47
CA GLN A 82 21.49 -16.85 -7.06
C GLN A 82 22.13 -15.74 -6.20
N LYS A 83 22.17 -14.51 -6.69
CA LYS A 83 22.61 -13.36 -5.89
C LYS A 83 21.51 -12.90 -4.97
N ARG A 84 21.86 -12.58 -3.72
CA ARG A 84 20.96 -11.99 -2.75
C ARG A 84 20.89 -10.49 -2.96
N LEU A 85 19.68 -9.96 -3.00
CA LEU A 85 19.34 -8.55 -3.12
C LEU A 85 18.58 -8.09 -1.88
N VAL A 86 18.93 -6.96 -1.34
CA VAL A 86 18.12 -6.25 -0.35
C VAL A 86 17.33 -5.20 -1.09
N VAL A 87 16.01 -5.39 -1.16
CA VAL A 87 15.11 -4.53 -1.93
C VAL A 87 14.22 -3.75 -0.98
N ASP A 88 14.26 -2.43 -1.09
CA ASP A 88 13.38 -1.49 -0.41
C ASP A 88 12.37 -0.94 -1.42
N SER A 89 11.08 -0.99 -1.07
CA SER A 89 9.99 -0.61 -1.97
C SER A 89 8.91 0.21 -1.29
N PHE A 90 8.21 1.02 -2.07
CA PHE A 90 6.98 1.65 -1.63
C PHE A 90 5.88 1.47 -2.67
N THR A 91 4.67 1.39 -2.18
CA THR A 91 3.48 1.14 -2.98
C THR A 91 2.48 2.27 -2.78
N ARG A 92 1.93 2.79 -3.87
CA ARG A 92 0.80 3.71 -3.85
C ARG A 92 -0.47 2.95 -4.19
N TRP A 93 -1.47 3.08 -3.36
CA TRP A 93 -2.73 2.37 -3.49
C TRP A 93 -3.91 3.24 -3.11
N ARG A 94 -5.10 2.87 -3.55
CA ARG A 94 -6.35 3.52 -3.18
C ARG A 94 -7.46 2.50 -3.03
N ILE A 95 -8.49 2.85 -2.27
CA ILE A 95 -9.71 2.06 -2.14
C ILE A 95 -10.57 2.34 -3.38
N ALA A 96 -10.69 1.37 -4.27
CA ALA A 96 -11.47 1.48 -5.51
C ALA A 96 -12.93 1.11 -5.27
N ASP A 97 -13.18 0.01 -4.56
CA ASP A 97 -14.51 -0.43 -4.16
C ASP A 97 -14.63 -0.44 -2.63
N PRO A 98 -15.29 0.58 -2.05
CA PRO A 98 -15.48 0.67 -0.61
C PRO A 98 -16.24 -0.50 -0.01
N LEU A 99 -17.24 -1.03 -0.74
CA LEU A 99 -18.07 -2.12 -0.25
C LEU A 99 -17.27 -3.41 -0.15
N GLN A 100 -16.56 -3.76 -1.24
CA GLN A 100 -15.69 -4.92 -1.28
C GLN A 100 -14.55 -4.81 -0.26
N PHE A 101 -13.98 -3.62 -0.10
CA PHE A 101 -12.96 -3.32 0.90
C PHE A 101 -13.48 -3.60 2.32
N TYR A 102 -14.65 -3.08 2.66
CA TYR A 102 -15.22 -3.28 3.99
C TYR A 102 -15.54 -4.75 4.28
N ILE A 103 -16.05 -5.49 3.31
CA ILE A 103 -16.37 -6.92 3.46
C ILE A 103 -15.08 -7.75 3.63
N SER A 104 -14.04 -7.46 2.86
CA SER A 104 -12.81 -8.25 2.81
C SER A 104 -11.82 -7.93 3.92
N VAL A 105 -11.67 -6.64 4.24
CA VAL A 105 -10.56 -6.14 5.06
C VAL A 105 -11.04 -5.35 6.27
N ARG A 106 -12.14 -4.63 6.16
CA ARG A 106 -12.79 -3.77 7.17
C ARG A 106 -12.00 -2.52 7.58
N ASP A 107 -10.70 -2.63 7.78
CA ASP A 107 -9.86 -1.59 8.36
C ASP A 107 -8.59 -1.38 7.50
N GLU A 108 -8.16 -0.12 7.41
CA GLU A 108 -6.96 0.29 6.67
C GLU A 108 -5.69 -0.38 7.21
N ARG A 109 -5.59 -0.61 8.51
CA ARG A 109 -4.44 -1.27 9.13
C ARG A 109 -4.30 -2.72 8.64
N ILE A 110 -5.42 -3.45 8.57
CA ILE A 110 -5.44 -4.82 8.04
C ILE A 110 -5.15 -4.80 6.53
N ALA A 111 -5.66 -3.78 5.82
CA ALA A 111 -5.36 -3.58 4.40
C ALA A 111 -3.85 -3.45 4.16
N ARG A 112 -3.17 -2.61 4.93
CA ARG A 112 -1.72 -2.40 4.85
C ARG A 112 -0.94 -3.70 5.03
N SER A 113 -1.29 -4.50 6.03
CA SER A 113 -0.64 -5.79 6.28
C SER A 113 -0.85 -6.79 5.14
N ARG A 114 -2.08 -6.88 4.59
CA ARG A 114 -2.37 -7.76 3.45
C ARG A 114 -1.68 -7.29 2.17
N LEU A 115 -1.71 -5.98 1.90
CA LEU A 115 -1.02 -5.40 0.75
C LEU A 115 0.49 -5.62 0.83
N GLN A 116 1.09 -5.48 2.01
CA GLN A 116 2.50 -5.76 2.21
C GLN A 116 2.82 -7.20 1.81
N ALA A 117 2.04 -8.18 2.26
CA ALA A 117 2.25 -9.58 1.90
C ALA A 117 2.09 -9.82 0.38
N ILE A 118 1.10 -9.19 -0.27
CA ILE A 118 0.87 -9.28 -1.72
C ILE A 118 2.05 -8.68 -2.49
N VAL A 119 2.48 -7.48 -2.11
CA VAL A 119 3.60 -6.77 -2.75
C VAL A 119 4.90 -7.56 -2.58
N SER A 120 5.21 -8.03 -1.37
CA SER A 120 6.39 -8.86 -1.09
C SER A 120 6.40 -10.14 -1.90
N SER A 121 5.25 -10.82 -2.01
CA SER A 121 5.10 -12.03 -2.83
C SER A 121 5.31 -11.73 -4.32
N SER A 122 4.75 -10.63 -4.82
CA SER A 122 4.88 -10.21 -6.22
C SER A 122 6.31 -9.80 -6.56
N LEU A 123 6.96 -9.03 -5.67
CA LEU A 123 8.38 -8.67 -5.78
C LEU A 123 9.26 -9.92 -5.86
N ARG A 124 9.12 -10.83 -4.91
CA ARG A 124 9.91 -12.06 -4.85
C ARG A 124 9.70 -12.95 -6.08
N SER A 125 8.48 -13.04 -6.56
CA SER A 125 8.15 -13.85 -7.74
C SER A 125 8.77 -13.28 -9.03
N ILE A 126 8.74 -11.96 -9.21
CA ILE A 126 9.21 -11.32 -10.45
C ILE A 126 10.72 -11.12 -10.41
N LEU A 127 11.26 -10.60 -9.29
CA LEU A 127 12.70 -10.39 -9.17
C LEU A 127 13.48 -11.72 -9.11
N GLY A 128 12.89 -12.77 -8.54
CA GLY A 128 13.49 -14.10 -8.52
C GLY A 128 13.57 -14.79 -9.89
N ALA A 129 12.82 -14.31 -10.87
CA ALA A 129 12.87 -14.80 -12.25
C ALA A 129 13.87 -14.04 -13.15
N GLU A 130 14.38 -12.90 -12.67
CA GLU A 130 15.26 -12.01 -13.44
C GLU A 130 16.69 -12.02 -12.87
N GLU A 131 17.66 -11.71 -13.71
CA GLU A 131 19.06 -11.60 -13.29
C GLU A 131 19.34 -10.29 -12.55
N PHE A 132 20.30 -10.29 -11.65
CA PHE A 132 20.72 -9.13 -10.87
C PHE A 132 20.95 -7.87 -11.70
N VAL A 133 21.66 -7.99 -12.82
CA VAL A 133 22.00 -6.85 -13.69
C VAL A 133 20.76 -6.21 -14.28
N THR A 134 19.79 -7.03 -14.71
CA THR A 134 18.50 -6.58 -15.25
C THR A 134 17.69 -5.80 -14.21
N VAL A 135 17.67 -6.28 -12.96
CA VAL A 135 16.96 -5.63 -11.85
C VAL A 135 17.54 -4.26 -11.49
N VAL A 136 18.89 -4.15 -11.50
CA VAL A 136 19.56 -2.94 -11.02
C VAL A 136 19.72 -1.91 -12.14
N ARG A 137 19.91 -2.32 -13.39
CA ARG A 137 20.39 -1.44 -14.46
C ARG A 137 19.44 -1.32 -15.66
N ASP A 138 19.04 -2.44 -16.27
CA ASP A 138 18.58 -2.39 -17.66
C ASP A 138 17.06 -2.21 -17.85
N ASN A 139 16.19 -2.83 -17.04
CA ASN A 139 14.73 -2.85 -17.26
C ASN A 139 13.89 -2.56 -16.02
N ARG A 140 14.36 -1.63 -15.19
CA ARG A 140 13.72 -1.33 -13.91
C ARG A 140 12.25 -0.91 -14.05
N ASP A 141 11.93 -0.09 -15.06
CA ASP A 141 10.58 0.41 -15.28
C ASP A 141 9.61 -0.69 -15.71
N ASP A 142 10.03 -1.61 -16.56
CA ASP A 142 9.21 -2.73 -16.99
C ASP A 142 8.99 -3.73 -15.85
N LEU A 143 10.01 -3.98 -15.03
CA LEU A 143 9.87 -4.80 -13.84
C LEU A 143 8.88 -4.20 -12.85
N MET A 144 8.96 -2.90 -12.59
CA MET A 144 8.00 -2.21 -11.71
C MET A 144 6.58 -2.28 -12.25
N LYS A 145 6.38 -2.21 -13.57
CA LYS A 145 5.06 -2.41 -14.21
C LYS A 145 4.55 -3.83 -14.00
N LYS A 146 5.36 -4.85 -14.30
CA LYS A 146 4.98 -6.27 -14.08
C LYS A 146 4.62 -6.54 -12.62
N ILE A 147 5.40 -5.98 -11.67
CA ILE A 147 5.14 -6.11 -10.23
C ILE A 147 3.81 -5.44 -9.87
N THR A 148 3.57 -4.23 -10.39
CA THR A 148 2.34 -3.48 -10.16
C THR A 148 1.13 -4.24 -10.69
N GLU A 149 1.18 -4.74 -11.92
CA GLU A 149 0.10 -5.52 -12.54
C GLU A 149 -0.21 -6.78 -11.72
N ARG A 150 0.81 -7.58 -11.38
CA ARG A 150 0.63 -8.79 -10.59
C ARG A 150 0.09 -8.53 -9.20
N ALA A 151 0.59 -7.51 -8.52
CA ALA A 151 0.11 -7.12 -7.21
C ALA A 151 -1.33 -6.56 -7.29
N ASN A 152 -1.65 -5.81 -8.35
CA ASN A 152 -2.98 -5.26 -8.56
C ASN A 152 -4.01 -6.36 -8.81
N GLU A 153 -3.72 -7.37 -9.64
CA GLU A 153 -4.60 -8.53 -9.86
C GLU A 153 -5.01 -9.20 -8.55
N GLN A 154 -4.07 -9.38 -7.63
CA GLN A 154 -4.33 -9.99 -6.33
C GLN A 154 -5.09 -9.06 -5.38
N SER A 155 -4.91 -7.75 -5.48
CA SER A 155 -5.52 -6.75 -4.61
C SER A 155 -6.95 -6.38 -5.02
N LEU A 156 -7.35 -6.60 -6.27
CA LEU A 156 -8.71 -6.33 -6.75
C LEU A 156 -9.78 -7.05 -5.93
N ASN A 157 -9.52 -8.28 -5.51
CA ASN A 157 -10.43 -9.06 -4.66
C ASN A 157 -10.64 -8.44 -3.26
N LEU A 158 -9.77 -7.51 -2.86
CA LEU A 158 -9.88 -6.76 -1.61
C LEU A 158 -10.58 -5.41 -1.78
N GLY A 159 -11.01 -5.06 -3.00
CA GLY A 159 -11.55 -3.73 -3.32
C GLY A 159 -10.48 -2.64 -3.37
N ILE A 160 -9.21 -3.02 -3.52
CA ILE A 160 -8.05 -2.12 -3.54
C ILE A 160 -7.47 -2.08 -4.95
N ASN A 161 -7.13 -0.88 -5.39
CA ASN A 161 -6.38 -0.67 -6.63
C ASN A 161 -4.98 -0.17 -6.29
N ILE A 162 -3.97 -0.92 -6.70
CA ILE A 162 -2.56 -0.51 -6.64
C ILE A 162 -2.28 0.39 -7.84
N VAL A 163 -1.87 1.63 -7.56
CA VAL A 163 -1.56 2.63 -8.59
C VAL A 163 -0.19 2.35 -9.18
N ASP A 164 0.80 2.17 -8.31
CA ASP A 164 2.15 1.76 -8.69
C ASP A 164 2.92 1.14 -7.52
N VAL A 165 3.93 0.35 -7.86
CA VAL A 165 4.93 -0.17 -6.94
C VAL A 165 6.28 0.32 -7.43
N LYS A 166 7.05 0.98 -6.57
CA LYS A 166 8.38 1.48 -6.89
C LYS A 166 9.44 0.91 -5.95
N ILE A 167 10.51 0.45 -6.53
CA ILE A 167 11.71 0.04 -5.80
C ILE A 167 12.50 1.30 -5.48
N LYS A 168 12.73 1.60 -4.21
CA LYS A 168 13.56 2.72 -3.77
C LYS A 168 15.04 2.36 -3.96
N ARG A 169 15.42 1.21 -3.45
CA ARG A 169 16.79 0.71 -3.42
C ARG A 169 16.82 -0.79 -3.64
N ALA A 170 17.81 -1.25 -4.41
CA ALA A 170 18.10 -2.65 -4.60
C ALA A 170 19.62 -2.80 -4.53
N ASP A 171 20.12 -3.29 -3.41
CA ASP A 171 21.54 -3.42 -3.10
C ASP A 171 21.91 -4.86 -2.74
N LEU A 172 23.20 -5.14 -2.79
CA LEU A 172 23.74 -6.38 -2.23
C LEU A 172 23.79 -6.26 -0.69
N PRO A 173 23.57 -7.35 0.06
CA PRO A 173 23.76 -7.36 1.50
C PRO A 173 25.17 -6.89 1.88
N ASP A 174 25.31 -6.15 2.98
CA ASP A 174 26.58 -5.55 3.42
C ASP A 174 27.71 -6.58 3.59
N ALA A 175 27.38 -7.79 4.06
CA ALA A 175 28.36 -8.88 4.20
C ALA A 175 28.99 -9.29 2.85
N ASN A 176 28.21 -9.27 1.78
CA ASN A 176 28.71 -9.62 0.43
C ASN A 176 29.45 -8.45 -0.23
N SER A 177 29.04 -7.21 0.05
CA SER A 177 29.67 -6.00 -0.48
C SER A 177 31.13 -5.91 -0.07
N GLN A 178 31.45 -6.17 1.19
CA GLN A 178 32.84 -6.15 1.68
C GLN A 178 33.71 -7.24 1.02
N ALA A 179 33.17 -8.43 0.81
CA ALA A 179 33.90 -9.50 0.14
C ALA A 179 34.20 -9.17 -1.34
N ILE A 180 33.22 -8.57 -2.02
CA ILE A 180 33.35 -8.12 -3.41
C ILE A 180 34.38 -6.97 -3.51
N TYR A 181 34.32 -5.98 -2.61
CA TYR A 181 35.30 -4.89 -2.58
C TYR A 181 36.73 -5.41 -2.37
N ARG A 182 36.93 -6.35 -1.44
CA ARG A 182 38.23 -6.99 -1.22
C ARG A 182 38.70 -7.72 -2.47
N ARG A 183 37.83 -8.45 -3.12
CA ARG A 183 38.16 -9.17 -4.38
C ARG A 183 38.54 -8.19 -5.49
N MET A 184 37.79 -7.13 -5.69
CA MET A 184 38.12 -6.07 -6.65
C MET A 184 39.47 -5.40 -6.36
N GLN A 185 39.78 -5.17 -5.07
CA GLN A 185 41.07 -4.62 -4.69
C GLN A 185 42.21 -5.60 -5.03
N THR A 186 42.01 -6.89 -4.74
CA THR A 186 42.99 -7.93 -5.04
C THR A 186 43.23 -8.10 -6.56
N GLU A 187 42.14 -8.09 -7.34
CA GLU A 187 42.22 -8.15 -8.81
C GLU A 187 42.98 -6.93 -9.38
N ARG A 188 42.66 -5.71 -8.91
CA ARG A 188 43.39 -4.50 -9.32
C ARG A 188 44.88 -4.53 -8.91
N GLN A 189 45.20 -5.07 -7.74
CA GLN A 189 46.56 -5.23 -7.30
C GLN A 189 47.35 -6.24 -8.19
N GLN A 190 46.69 -7.34 -8.58
CA GLN A 190 47.26 -8.32 -9.50
C GLN A 190 47.49 -7.72 -10.88
N ASP A 191 46.54 -6.98 -11.42
CA ASP A 191 46.68 -6.28 -12.70
C ASP A 191 47.84 -5.27 -12.65
N CYS A 192 47.95 -4.52 -11.57
CA CYS A 192 49.06 -3.57 -11.40
C CYS A 192 50.41 -4.26 -11.31
N LEU A 193 50.50 -5.41 -10.66
CA LEU A 193 51.74 -6.21 -10.59
C LEU A 193 52.12 -6.81 -11.93
N LEU A 194 51.15 -7.26 -12.73
CA LEU A 194 51.38 -7.75 -14.08
C LEU A 194 51.94 -6.64 -14.99
N TYR A 195 51.32 -5.45 -14.95
CA TYR A 195 51.84 -4.30 -15.73
C TYR A 195 53.23 -3.85 -15.32
N THR A 196 53.57 -3.93 -14.02
CA THR A 196 54.91 -3.57 -13.56
C THR A 196 55.94 -4.66 -13.87
N SER A 197 55.56 -5.93 -13.94
CA SER A 197 56.43 -7.04 -14.35
C SER A 197 56.76 -6.95 -15.84
N ASP A 198 55.76 -6.74 -16.70
CA ASP A 198 55.95 -6.60 -18.15
C ASP A 198 56.82 -5.38 -18.50
N ALA A 199 56.72 -4.30 -17.72
CA ALA A 199 57.51 -3.09 -17.90
C ALA A 199 58.98 -3.24 -17.40
N ALA A 200 59.28 -4.27 -16.62
CA ALA A 200 60.66 -4.55 -16.12
C ALA A 200 61.41 -5.53 -17.02
N ASP A 201 60.72 -6.22 -17.92
CA ASP A 201 61.30 -7.16 -18.88
C ASP A 201 61.58 -6.53 -20.26
N GLU A 202 61.23 -5.22 -20.49
CA GLU A 202 61.65 -4.39 -21.62
C GLU A 202 62.88 -3.52 -21.25
#